data_11e6f55f53457fc2ec3d6f2f52161142
#
_entry.id   11e6f55f53457fc2ec3d6f2f52161142
#
_cell.length_a   1.000
_cell.length_b   1.000
_cell.length_c   1.000
_cell.angle_alpha   90.00
_cell.angle_beta   90.00
_cell.angle_gamma   90.00
#
_symmetry.space_group_name_H-M   'P 1'
#
loop_
_entity.id
_entity.type
_entity.pdbx_description
1 polymer ?
#
loop_
_entity_poly.entity_id
_entity_poly.type
_entity_poly.pdbx_seq_one_letter_code
_entity_poly.pdbx_strand_id
1 'polypeptide(L)'
;MFTDYLETPLGLLRLTASESALCKVDLSEERGARTPNTVTREAVLQLSEYFLKKREDFSVPLAPQGTPFQKCVWAALAGIPYGKVVTYGQLAAAVGNAKAVRAAASAVGKNPFPILLSCHRVVAANGLGGFAWGLTAKRTLLQLEGVEIPKKSAFSENFLFTFP
;
A
#
# COMPACT_ATOMS: atom_id res chain seq x y z
N MET A 1 12.94 2.21 19.25
CA MET A 1 12.51 1.94 17.87
C MET A 1 13.72 1.75 16.97
N PHE A 2 13.57 0.94 15.95
CA PHE A 2 14.61 0.66 14.97
C PHE A 2 14.24 1.32 13.66
N THR A 3 15.23 1.86 12.94
CA THR A 3 15.00 2.63 11.70
C THR A 3 15.97 2.20 10.62
N ASP A 4 15.45 2.02 9.42
CA ASP A 4 16.25 1.76 8.23
C ASP A 4 15.70 2.54 7.04
N TYR A 5 16.44 2.59 5.96
CA TYR A 5 16.11 3.37 4.77
C TYR A 5 16.32 2.55 3.51
N LEU A 6 15.54 2.84 2.48
CA LEU A 6 15.66 2.23 1.17
C LEU A 6 15.43 3.27 0.08
N GLU A 7 16.42 3.41 -0.83
CA GLU A 7 16.23 4.18 -2.06
C GLU A 7 15.32 3.40 -3.02
N THR A 8 14.30 4.07 -3.55
CA THR A 8 13.35 3.47 -4.48
C THR A 8 13.05 4.42 -5.63
N PRO A 9 12.40 3.95 -6.71
CA PRO A 9 11.90 4.84 -7.77
C PRO A 9 10.92 5.92 -7.28
N LEU A 10 10.30 5.72 -6.09
CA LEU A 10 9.39 6.70 -5.50
C LEU A 10 10.12 7.73 -4.63
N GLY A 11 11.38 7.49 -4.31
CA GLY A 11 12.17 8.28 -3.38
C GLY A 11 12.68 7.44 -2.21
N LEU A 12 13.19 8.11 -1.19
CA LEU A 12 13.76 7.46 -0.02
C LEU A 12 12.64 7.01 0.93
N LEU A 13 12.56 5.71 1.17
CA LEU A 13 11.65 5.17 2.18
C LEU A 13 12.35 5.09 3.53
N ARG A 14 11.61 5.45 4.58
CA ARG A 14 12.02 5.25 5.97
C ARG A 14 11.13 4.17 6.58
N LEU A 15 11.76 3.17 7.15
CA LEU A 15 11.08 2.04 7.79
C LEU A 15 11.35 2.08 9.29
N THR A 16 10.30 2.06 10.08
CA THR A 16 10.37 2.10 11.54
C THR A 16 9.75 0.83 12.11
N ALA A 17 10.46 0.17 13.04
CA ALA A 17 10.01 -1.09 13.62
C ALA A 17 10.25 -1.15 15.13
N SER A 18 9.43 -1.94 15.80
CA SER A 18 9.72 -2.45 17.14
C SER A 18 10.64 -3.68 17.00
N GLU A 19 10.92 -4.34 18.11
CA GLU A 19 11.71 -5.59 18.09
C GLU A 19 11.02 -6.69 17.30
N SER A 20 9.69 -6.70 17.21
CA SER A 20 8.91 -7.81 16.68
C SER A 20 8.12 -7.50 15.40
N ALA A 21 7.90 -6.23 15.06
CA ALA A 21 7.04 -5.88 13.94
C ALA A 21 7.38 -4.51 13.34
N LEU A 22 7.08 -4.36 12.05
CA LEU A 22 7.14 -3.08 11.36
C LEU A 22 5.99 -2.18 11.87
N CYS A 23 6.29 -0.92 12.16
CA CYS A 23 5.34 0.05 12.71
C CYS A 23 4.93 1.11 11.70
N LYS A 24 5.79 1.44 10.75
CA LYS A 24 5.52 2.47 9.75
C LYS A 24 6.47 2.40 8.57
N VAL A 25 5.96 2.77 7.40
CA VAL A 25 6.75 3.05 6.19
C VAL A 25 6.32 4.43 5.67
N ASP A 26 7.26 5.35 5.53
CA ASP A 26 6.98 6.67 4.97
C ASP A 26 8.08 7.15 4.03
N LEU A 27 7.75 8.16 3.21
CA LEU A 27 8.75 8.85 2.40
C LEU A 27 9.51 9.83 3.29
N SER A 28 10.82 9.88 3.11
CA SER A 28 11.70 10.79 3.85
C SER A 28 12.50 11.64 2.87
N GLU A 29 12.68 12.91 3.20
CA GLU A 29 13.51 13.79 2.39
C GLU A 29 15.00 13.56 2.65
N GLU A 30 15.35 13.12 3.85
CA GLU A 30 16.74 12.95 4.27
C GLU A 30 16.94 11.62 5.00
N ARG A 31 18.15 11.07 4.87
CA ARG A 31 18.58 9.95 5.69
C ARG A 31 18.94 10.46 7.08
N GLY A 32 18.31 9.90 8.09
CA GLY A 32 18.73 10.02 9.46
C GLY A 32 19.68 8.89 9.88
N ALA A 33 19.88 8.74 11.17
CA ALA A 33 20.68 7.65 11.72
C ALA A 33 19.99 6.30 11.44
N ARG A 34 20.77 5.31 11.02
CA ARG A 34 20.29 3.95 10.84
C ARG A 34 20.49 3.16 12.12
N THR A 35 19.42 2.55 12.59
CA THR A 35 19.44 1.62 13.72
C THR A 35 18.66 0.36 13.32
N PRO A 36 19.17 -0.42 12.34
CA PRO A 36 18.41 -1.55 11.80
C PRO A 36 18.29 -2.71 12.79
N ASN A 37 17.25 -3.50 12.59
CA ASN A 37 17.07 -4.77 13.27
C ASN A 37 16.62 -5.85 12.25
N THR A 38 16.32 -7.04 12.72
CA THR A 38 15.87 -8.14 11.86
C THR A 38 14.63 -7.76 11.07
N VAL A 39 13.67 -7.09 11.69
CA VAL A 39 12.40 -6.69 11.05
C VAL A 39 12.65 -5.66 9.94
N THR A 40 13.41 -4.60 10.22
CA THR A 40 13.69 -3.58 9.21
C THR A 40 14.52 -4.14 8.05
N ARG A 41 15.49 -5.00 8.32
CA ARG A 41 16.29 -5.64 7.27
C ARG A 41 15.44 -6.51 6.36
N GLU A 42 14.53 -7.29 6.92
CA GLU A 42 13.63 -8.12 6.14
C GLU A 42 12.67 -7.25 5.30
N ALA A 43 12.15 -6.16 5.86
CA ALA A 43 11.30 -5.22 5.12
C ALA A 43 12.06 -4.57 3.95
N VAL A 44 13.29 -4.13 4.18
CA VAL A 44 14.13 -3.55 3.12
C VAL A 44 14.38 -4.58 2.02
N LEU A 45 14.71 -5.81 2.38
CA LEU A 45 14.93 -6.89 1.42
C LEU A 45 13.69 -7.15 0.58
N GLN A 46 12.54 -7.33 1.20
CA GLN A 46 11.29 -7.64 0.50
C GLN A 46 10.84 -6.48 -0.40
N LEU A 47 10.95 -5.23 0.05
CA LEU A 47 10.66 -4.07 -0.77
C LEU A 47 11.63 -3.94 -1.95
N SER A 48 12.92 -4.21 -1.74
CA SER A 48 13.91 -4.24 -2.82
C SER A 48 13.54 -5.26 -3.89
N GLU A 49 13.16 -6.46 -3.47
CA GLU A 49 12.71 -7.53 -4.37
C GLU A 49 11.44 -7.13 -5.13
N TYR A 50 10.50 -6.45 -4.46
CA TYR A 50 9.30 -5.94 -5.10
C TYR A 50 9.63 -4.97 -6.24
N PHE A 51 10.48 -3.98 -5.99
CA PHE A 51 10.86 -3.01 -7.03
C PHE A 51 11.68 -3.64 -8.15
N LEU A 52 12.35 -4.75 -7.91
CA LEU A 52 13.06 -5.52 -8.94
C LEU A 52 12.16 -6.53 -9.67
N LYS A 53 10.87 -6.55 -9.39
CA LYS A 53 9.88 -7.50 -9.93
C LYS A 53 10.19 -8.96 -9.59
N LYS A 54 10.81 -9.19 -8.43
CA LYS A 54 11.14 -10.51 -7.92
C LYS A 54 10.23 -10.97 -6.78
N ARG A 55 9.30 -10.11 -6.35
CA ARG A 55 8.38 -10.39 -5.25
C ARG A 55 7.04 -9.70 -5.52
N GLU A 56 5.95 -10.40 -5.24
CA GLU A 56 4.58 -9.90 -5.41
C GLU A 56 3.83 -9.74 -4.10
N ASP A 57 4.24 -10.42 -3.03
CA ASP A 57 3.62 -10.38 -1.72
C ASP A 57 4.64 -10.16 -0.61
N PHE A 58 4.16 -9.88 0.59
CA PHE A 58 5.01 -9.54 1.73
C PHE A 58 4.66 -10.41 2.93
N SER A 59 5.68 -10.77 3.72
CA SER A 59 5.54 -11.59 4.91
C SER A 59 6.11 -10.93 6.17
N VAL A 60 6.48 -9.66 6.11
CA VAL A 60 6.99 -8.92 7.28
C VAL A 60 5.86 -8.75 8.29
N PRO A 61 6.09 -9.03 9.58
CA PRO A 61 5.10 -8.75 10.61
C PRO A 61 4.77 -7.27 10.69
N LEU A 62 3.50 -6.93 10.69
CA LEU A 62 3.01 -5.55 10.76
C LEU A 62 2.26 -5.31 12.06
N ALA A 63 2.47 -4.14 12.67
CA ALA A 63 1.78 -3.72 13.88
C ALA A 63 1.00 -2.42 13.59
N PRO A 64 -0.13 -2.49 12.87
CA PRO A 64 -0.90 -1.31 12.52
C PRO A 64 -1.56 -0.71 13.76
N GLN A 65 -1.50 0.62 13.87
CA GLN A 65 -2.20 1.37 14.90
C GLN A 65 -3.30 2.21 14.27
N GLY A 66 -4.52 2.04 14.75
CA GLY A 66 -5.68 2.74 14.23
C GLY A 66 -6.97 2.27 14.86
N THR A 67 -8.08 2.83 14.41
CA THR A 67 -9.42 2.44 14.85
C THR A 67 -9.75 1.02 14.35
N PRO A 68 -10.76 0.36 14.96
CA PRO A 68 -11.22 -0.94 14.45
C PRO A 68 -11.62 -0.88 12.98
N PHE A 69 -12.29 0.19 12.53
CA PHE A 69 -12.68 0.34 11.13
C PHE A 69 -11.47 0.47 10.22
N GLN A 70 -10.49 1.30 10.59
CA GLN A 70 -9.25 1.43 9.83
C GLN A 70 -8.53 0.10 9.70
N LYS A 71 -8.42 -0.64 10.79
CA LYS A 71 -7.78 -1.96 10.77
C LYS A 71 -8.50 -2.96 9.87
N CYS A 72 -9.83 -2.92 9.82
CA CYS A 72 -10.62 -3.73 8.89
C CYS A 72 -10.33 -3.37 7.44
N VAL A 73 -10.26 -2.07 7.13
CA VAL A 73 -9.93 -1.60 5.78
C VAL A 73 -8.52 -2.05 5.40
N TRP A 74 -7.55 -1.84 6.27
CA TRP A 74 -6.17 -2.23 6.00
C TRP A 74 -5.99 -3.73 5.83
N ALA A 75 -6.71 -4.55 6.60
CA ALA A 75 -6.71 -6.00 6.42
C ALA A 75 -7.27 -6.40 5.05
N ALA A 76 -8.31 -5.71 4.58
CA ALA A 76 -8.87 -5.96 3.25
C ALA A 76 -7.87 -5.61 2.13
N LEU A 77 -7.04 -4.58 2.32
CA LEU A 77 -5.99 -4.23 1.36
C LEU A 77 -5.03 -5.38 1.11
N ALA A 78 -4.70 -6.14 2.17
CA ALA A 78 -3.80 -7.28 2.06
C ALA A 78 -4.36 -8.39 1.14
N GLY A 79 -5.66 -8.42 0.92
CA GLY A 79 -6.32 -9.40 0.05
C GLY A 79 -6.35 -9.02 -1.44
N ILE A 80 -5.93 -7.82 -1.81
CA ILE A 80 -5.95 -7.39 -3.21
C ILE A 80 -4.70 -7.93 -3.92
N PRO A 81 -4.84 -8.80 -4.93
CA PRO A 81 -3.68 -9.42 -5.58
C PRO A 81 -2.81 -8.43 -6.35
N TYR A 82 -1.55 -8.78 -6.50
CA TYR A 82 -0.61 -8.08 -7.37
C TYR A 82 -1.18 -7.94 -8.79
N GLY A 83 -1.07 -6.75 -9.37
CA GLY A 83 -1.54 -6.49 -10.73
C GLY A 83 -3.05 -6.33 -10.87
N LYS A 84 -3.77 -6.23 -9.75
CA LYS A 84 -5.23 -6.03 -9.73
C LYS A 84 -5.59 -4.78 -8.96
N VAL A 85 -6.78 -4.24 -9.25
CA VAL A 85 -7.32 -3.06 -8.58
C VAL A 85 -8.75 -3.31 -8.12
N VAL A 86 -9.17 -2.56 -7.11
CA VAL A 86 -10.57 -2.49 -6.67
C VAL A 86 -10.98 -1.03 -6.57
N THR A 87 -12.27 -0.76 -6.67
CA THR A 87 -12.77 0.59 -6.42
C THR A 87 -12.97 0.82 -4.92
N TYR A 88 -13.02 2.10 -4.52
CA TYR A 88 -13.35 2.45 -3.13
C TYR A 88 -14.70 1.87 -2.71
N GLY A 89 -15.67 1.84 -3.63
CA GLY A 89 -16.99 1.25 -3.36
C GLY A 89 -16.93 -0.25 -3.12
N GLN A 90 -16.14 -0.98 -3.91
CA GLN A 90 -15.93 -2.42 -3.69
C GLN A 90 -15.25 -2.69 -2.36
N LEU A 91 -14.27 -1.87 -1.98
CA LEU A 91 -13.58 -1.99 -0.70
C LEU A 91 -14.55 -1.75 0.47
N ALA A 92 -15.35 -0.69 0.39
CA ALA A 92 -16.36 -0.39 1.42
C ALA A 92 -17.35 -1.55 1.60
N ALA A 93 -17.83 -2.12 0.51
CA ALA A 93 -18.71 -3.28 0.54
C ALA A 93 -18.02 -4.51 1.17
N ALA A 94 -16.75 -4.73 0.83
CA ALA A 94 -15.97 -5.86 1.35
C ALA A 94 -15.79 -5.80 2.87
N VAL A 95 -15.69 -4.59 3.44
CA VAL A 95 -15.61 -4.43 4.91
C VAL A 95 -16.98 -4.34 5.60
N GLY A 96 -18.05 -4.66 4.86
CA GLY A 96 -19.39 -4.79 5.42
C GLY A 96 -20.19 -3.49 5.47
N ASN A 97 -19.76 -2.42 4.81
CA ASN A 97 -20.47 -1.15 4.82
C ASN A 97 -20.36 -0.42 3.47
N ALA A 98 -21.17 -0.82 2.50
CA ALA A 98 -21.19 -0.26 1.15
C ALA A 98 -21.48 1.25 1.12
N LYS A 99 -22.09 1.81 2.16
CA LYS A 99 -22.39 3.24 2.27
C LYS A 99 -21.23 4.05 2.83
N ALA A 100 -20.22 3.42 3.40
CA ALA A 100 -19.08 4.08 4.03
C ALA A 100 -17.91 4.32 3.08
N VAL A 101 -18.17 4.69 1.83
CA VAL A 101 -17.13 4.86 0.81
C VAL A 101 -16.12 5.95 1.20
N ARG A 102 -16.60 7.08 1.74
CA ARG A 102 -15.73 8.18 2.19
C ARG A 102 -14.86 7.78 3.37
N ALA A 103 -15.44 7.08 4.35
CA ALA A 103 -14.69 6.59 5.51
C ALA A 103 -13.66 5.54 5.09
N ALA A 104 -14.00 4.67 4.16
CA ALA A 104 -13.07 3.69 3.59
C ALA A 104 -11.91 4.40 2.87
N ALA A 105 -12.21 5.38 2.03
CA ALA A 105 -11.18 6.17 1.33
C ALA A 105 -10.26 6.91 2.31
N SER A 106 -10.82 7.49 3.37
CA SER A 106 -10.03 8.13 4.43
C SER A 106 -9.10 7.14 5.12
N ALA A 107 -9.59 5.94 5.44
CA ALA A 107 -8.78 4.88 6.05
C ALA A 107 -7.65 4.41 5.12
N VAL A 108 -7.94 4.27 3.82
CA VAL A 108 -6.92 3.94 2.80
C VAL A 108 -5.81 4.99 2.81
N GLY A 109 -6.18 6.28 2.85
CA GLY A 109 -5.21 7.38 2.88
C GLY A 109 -4.35 7.44 4.14
N LYS A 110 -4.79 6.80 5.22
CA LYS A 110 -4.07 6.75 6.52
C LYS A 110 -3.32 5.44 6.73
N ASN A 111 -3.22 4.59 5.71
CA ASN A 111 -2.46 3.34 5.77
C ASN A 111 -1.02 3.60 6.22
N PRO A 112 -0.56 2.99 7.32
CA PRO A 112 0.82 3.20 7.79
C PRO A 112 1.86 2.40 7.01
N PHE A 113 1.44 1.48 6.13
CA PHE A 113 2.31 0.57 5.39
C PHE A 113 2.05 0.59 3.89
N PRO A 114 2.22 1.74 3.19
CA PRO A 114 2.05 1.74 1.74
C PRO A 114 2.93 0.68 1.07
N ILE A 115 2.44 0.09 0.01
CA ILE A 115 3.02 -1.03 -0.74
C ILE A 115 2.77 -2.37 -0.04
N LEU A 116 3.17 -2.53 1.22
CA LEU A 116 2.97 -3.78 1.97
C LEU A 116 1.47 -4.06 2.19
N LEU A 117 0.71 -3.02 2.50
CA LEU A 117 -0.75 -3.04 2.42
C LEU A 117 -1.11 -2.18 1.22
N SER A 118 -1.65 -2.78 0.19
CA SER A 118 -1.70 -2.27 -1.18
C SER A 118 -2.73 -1.17 -1.42
N CYS A 119 -2.60 -0.05 -0.70
CA CYS A 119 -3.48 1.10 -0.89
C CYS A 119 -3.41 1.70 -2.31
N HIS A 120 -2.30 1.50 -3.01
CA HIS A 120 -2.16 1.92 -4.41
C HIS A 120 -3.08 1.13 -5.37
N ARG A 121 -3.61 -0.01 -4.95
CA ARG A 121 -4.54 -0.85 -5.73
C ARG A 121 -6.01 -0.46 -5.53
N VAL A 122 -6.29 0.59 -4.79
CA VAL A 122 -7.65 1.11 -4.62
C VAL A 122 -7.81 2.34 -5.49
N VAL A 123 -8.80 2.33 -6.37
CA VAL A 123 -8.99 3.36 -7.40
C VAL A 123 -10.42 3.89 -7.36
N ALA A 124 -10.65 5.06 -8.00
CA ALA A 124 -11.98 5.58 -8.19
C ALA A 124 -12.73 4.80 -9.28
N ALA A 125 -14.05 4.86 -9.28
CA ALA A 125 -14.88 4.18 -10.28
C ALA A 125 -14.58 4.65 -11.72
N ASN A 126 -14.09 5.88 -11.88
CA ASN A 126 -13.85 6.50 -13.18
C ASN A 126 -12.42 7.05 -13.33
N GLY A 127 -11.48 6.58 -12.56
CA GLY A 127 -10.11 7.08 -12.62
C GLY A 127 -9.21 6.53 -11.53
N LEU A 128 -8.06 7.17 -11.39
CA LEU A 128 -6.99 6.70 -10.51
C LEU A 128 -7.31 6.85 -9.01
N GLY A 129 -8.09 7.86 -8.65
CA GLY A 129 -8.30 8.21 -7.23
C GLY A 129 -7.10 8.89 -6.61
N GLY A 130 -7.05 8.95 -5.28
CA GLY A 130 -5.96 9.57 -4.55
C GLY A 130 -4.89 8.59 -4.09
N PHE A 131 -3.79 9.13 -3.56
CA PHE A 131 -2.73 8.34 -2.94
C PHE A 131 -1.93 9.24 -1.98
N ALA A 132 -1.58 8.70 -0.80
CA ALA A 132 -0.88 9.46 0.24
C ALA A 132 0.46 10.03 -0.24
N TRP A 133 1.18 9.30 -1.08
CA TRP A 133 2.48 9.72 -1.64
C TRP A 133 2.36 10.41 -3.00
N GLY A 134 1.14 10.76 -3.43
CA GLY A 134 0.89 11.45 -4.69
C GLY A 134 0.61 10.52 -5.86
N LEU A 135 0.00 11.08 -6.91
CA LEU A 135 -0.46 10.30 -8.05
C LEU A 135 0.68 9.78 -8.93
N THR A 136 1.81 10.48 -9.00
CA THR A 136 2.98 9.99 -9.72
C THR A 136 3.49 8.68 -9.10
N ALA A 137 3.56 8.62 -7.78
CA ALA A 137 3.94 7.40 -7.07
C ALA A 137 2.93 6.27 -7.31
N LYS A 138 1.64 6.58 -7.27
CA LYS A 138 0.57 5.59 -7.53
C LYS A 138 0.69 5.01 -8.93
N ARG A 139 0.88 5.86 -9.94
CA ARG A 139 1.09 5.43 -11.33
C ARG A 139 2.30 4.52 -11.44
N THR A 140 3.42 4.92 -10.83
CA THR A 140 4.65 4.14 -10.86
C THR A 140 4.43 2.73 -10.30
N LEU A 141 3.75 2.61 -9.16
CA LEU A 141 3.47 1.33 -8.54
C LEU A 141 2.55 0.46 -9.40
N LEU A 142 1.45 1.02 -9.91
CA LEU A 142 0.52 0.27 -10.74
C LEU A 142 1.17 -0.18 -12.05
N GLN A 143 1.95 0.70 -12.70
CA GLN A 143 2.67 0.36 -13.93
C GLN A 143 3.74 -0.71 -13.67
N LEU A 144 4.44 -0.64 -12.54
CA LEU A 144 5.37 -1.69 -12.12
C LEU A 144 4.68 -3.05 -12.06
N GLU A 145 3.44 -3.08 -11.58
CA GLU A 145 2.64 -4.31 -11.47
C GLU A 145 1.96 -4.72 -12.79
N GLY A 146 2.19 -3.99 -13.87
CA GLY A 146 1.62 -4.31 -15.18
C GLY A 146 0.19 -3.85 -15.39
N VAL A 147 -0.33 -2.97 -14.54
CA VAL A 147 -1.69 -2.43 -14.67
C VAL A 147 -1.67 -1.28 -15.68
N GLU A 148 -2.55 -1.35 -16.68
CA GLU A 148 -2.77 -0.27 -17.63
C GLU A 148 -3.69 0.79 -17.02
N ILE A 149 -3.22 2.04 -16.97
CA ILE A 149 -3.96 3.14 -16.35
C ILE A 149 -4.74 3.88 -17.43
N PRO A 150 -6.08 3.92 -17.32
CA PRO A 150 -6.91 4.64 -18.27
C PRO A 150 -6.75 6.15 -18.10
N LYS A 151 -6.89 6.92 -19.18
CA LYS A 151 -6.72 8.39 -19.12
C LYS A 151 -7.89 9.09 -18.43
N LYS A 152 -9.13 8.70 -18.71
CA LYS A 152 -10.35 9.38 -18.20
C LYS A 152 -11.53 8.42 -18.08
N SER A 153 -11.30 7.16 -17.74
CA SER A 153 -12.36 6.17 -17.67
C SER A 153 -12.09 5.15 -16.58
N ALA A 154 -13.00 4.21 -16.41
CA ALA A 154 -12.81 3.10 -15.48
C ALA A 154 -11.66 2.20 -15.95
N PHE A 155 -11.03 1.51 -15.00
CA PHE A 155 -10.04 0.49 -15.29
C PHE A 155 -10.66 -0.66 -16.06
N SER A 156 -9.88 -1.28 -16.95
CA SER A 156 -10.32 -2.46 -17.69
C SER A 156 -10.69 -3.58 -16.73
N GLU A 157 -11.73 -4.34 -17.09
CA GLU A 157 -12.16 -5.51 -16.30
C GLU A 157 -11.05 -6.54 -16.10
N ASN A 158 -10.07 -6.60 -17.00
CA ASN A 158 -8.91 -7.48 -16.88
C ASN A 158 -8.09 -7.21 -15.62
N PHE A 159 -8.14 -6.00 -15.08
CA PHE A 159 -7.39 -5.60 -13.88
C PHE A 159 -8.25 -5.54 -12.62
N LEU A 160 -9.58 -5.60 -12.74
CA LEU A 160 -10.46 -5.53 -11.58
C LEU A 160 -10.47 -6.85 -10.80
N PHE A 161 -10.37 -6.73 -9.49
CA PHE A 161 -10.49 -7.83 -8.54
C PHE A 161 -11.86 -7.79 -7.87
N THR A 162 -12.45 -8.95 -7.62
CA THR A 162 -13.68 -9.08 -6.84
C THR A 162 -13.36 -9.82 -5.56
N PHE A 163 -13.68 -9.20 -4.42
CA PHE A 163 -13.52 -9.87 -3.12
C PHE A 163 -14.43 -11.09 -3.04
N PRO A 164 -13.95 -12.21 -2.46
CA PRO A 164 -14.77 -13.39 -2.26
C PRO A 164 -15.93 -13.19 -1.29
#